data_61ece57ad7eb8ae4f9f206adae60711e
#
_entry.id   61ece57ad7eb8ae4f9f206adae60711e
#
_cell.length_a   1.000
_cell.length_b   1.000
_cell.length_c   1.000
_cell.angle_alpha   90.00
_cell.angle_beta   90.00
_cell.angle_gamma   90.00
#
_symmetry.space_group_name_H-M   'P 1'
#
loop_
_entity.id
_entity.type
_entity.pdbx_description
1 polymer ?
#
loop_
_entity_poly.entity_id
_entity_poly.type
_entity_poly.pdbx_seq_one_letter_code
_entity_poly.pdbx_strand_id
1 'polypeptide(L)'
;MNKHFILTTILILSSLLSQSQEDLSILKGKELHNKVRLNFIPVEMPSDKFPELKPTMGLTGLHYQIPINDWLYGGADFHFAVTGDQGGLFTLGAELGINKQLYKNLYFDANFHFGGGGGYRKYINDGGFINPNIGLQYKKNNYSFGVQYSHVNFLSGEIKSNSVSFFVEIPSILRFTDYDKAHQEFVANNISPDSFWSKPVVKNAQQIRFDFFKPIGKSKKDNGSPLTETLSVIGFEYQKYLNNNTFLFAHTDAIYKGLRAGFMDLFVGAGYIPFQSKYINVFGKLGIGAAGGRIAPEGGLTIYPSAGIDLKLSDKLALSGHGGYYKAIDGDFEAYTVGFGLKYFGLNGGTSSEEKKHTNFYTQGIRIEIQNQSYFDVAKFDPPTTRYTTDLQLIGLKANYDLNKWLYIAGEAGFAYDGGSGGYAHGLVGGGIYSPRFLNNKVRGFIEFMAGAGGGAGVDTDEGIIVRPTLGLNYDITNSVSIIASGGRYYSPFGNVNSNNINIGLSFNLSTLSVKN
;
A
#
# COMPACT_ATOMS: atom_id res chain seq x y z
N MET A 1 36.89 24.46 -46.29
CA MET A 1 36.18 23.67 -45.26
C MET A 1 36.82 22.30 -45.23
N ASN A 2 37.53 21.97 -44.14
CA ASN A 2 38.48 20.85 -44.07
C ASN A 2 37.76 19.49 -44.12
N LYS A 3 38.11 18.65 -45.09
CA LYS A 3 37.59 17.26 -45.24
C LYS A 3 37.72 16.42 -43.95
N HIS A 4 38.71 16.71 -43.11
CA HIS A 4 38.92 16.05 -41.81
C HIS A 4 37.83 16.40 -40.78
N PHE A 5 37.25 17.61 -40.81
CA PHE A 5 36.18 18.01 -39.90
C PHE A 5 34.87 17.28 -40.21
N ILE A 6 34.56 17.07 -41.50
CA ILE A 6 33.37 16.33 -41.93
C ILE A 6 33.50 14.84 -41.58
N LEU A 7 34.70 14.25 -41.74
CA LEU A 7 34.92 12.85 -41.40
C LEU A 7 34.86 12.59 -39.90
N THR A 8 35.36 13.50 -39.07
CA THR A 8 35.30 13.42 -37.61
C THR A 8 33.85 13.59 -37.09
N THR A 9 33.07 14.49 -37.70
CA THR A 9 31.67 14.69 -37.35
C THR A 9 30.82 13.49 -37.77
N ILE A 10 31.08 12.84 -38.89
CA ILE A 10 30.39 11.62 -39.32
C ILE A 10 30.77 10.44 -38.42
N LEU A 11 32.03 10.31 -37.99
CA LEU A 11 32.46 9.28 -37.03
C LEU A 11 31.85 9.47 -35.64
N ILE A 12 31.71 10.70 -35.15
CA ILE A 12 31.03 11.00 -33.88
C ILE A 12 29.54 10.74 -34.01
N LEU A 13 28.87 11.11 -35.09
CA LEU A 13 27.48 10.80 -35.34
C LEU A 13 27.23 9.29 -35.51
N SER A 14 28.14 8.55 -36.18
CA SER A 14 27.99 7.10 -36.28
C SER A 14 28.24 6.38 -34.96
N SER A 15 29.14 6.88 -34.10
CA SER A 15 29.35 6.34 -32.76
C SER A 15 28.18 6.65 -31.82
N LEU A 16 27.48 7.78 -31.99
CA LEU A 16 26.25 8.11 -31.26
C LEU A 16 25.05 7.28 -31.75
N LEU A 17 25.01 6.90 -33.01
CA LEU A 17 23.97 6.02 -33.55
C LEU A 17 24.22 4.54 -33.24
N SER A 18 25.46 4.11 -33.01
CA SER A 18 25.76 2.74 -32.63
C SER A 18 25.55 2.43 -31.15
N GLN A 19 25.34 3.43 -30.29
CA GLN A 19 24.99 3.24 -28.89
C GLN A 19 23.47 3.02 -28.63
N SER A 20 22.62 3.08 -29.67
CA SER A 20 21.17 2.89 -29.52
C SER A 20 20.66 1.48 -29.84
N GLN A 21 21.54 0.54 -30.17
CA GLN A 21 21.19 -0.87 -30.35
C GLN A 21 21.76 -1.73 -29.24
N GLU A 22 21.38 -1.46 -27.99
CA GLU A 22 21.48 -2.49 -26.95
C GLU A 22 20.53 -3.63 -27.33
N ASP A 23 21.10 -4.81 -27.48
CA ASP A 23 20.42 -6.04 -27.82
C ASP A 23 19.39 -6.39 -26.71
N LEU A 24 18.12 -6.28 -27.02
CA LEU A 24 17.01 -6.57 -26.10
C LEU A 24 16.92 -8.05 -25.68
N SER A 25 17.70 -8.94 -26.31
CA SER A 25 17.91 -10.30 -25.81
C SER A 25 18.54 -10.30 -24.41
N ILE A 26 19.11 -9.18 -23.96
CA ILE A 26 19.72 -8.96 -22.64
C ILE A 26 18.68 -8.64 -21.56
N LEU A 27 17.45 -8.23 -21.89
CA LEU A 27 16.34 -8.16 -20.92
C LEU A 27 15.84 -9.56 -20.60
N LYS A 28 16.65 -10.34 -19.91
CA LYS A 28 16.15 -11.53 -19.23
C LYS A 28 15.19 -11.07 -18.15
N GLY A 29 13.92 -10.99 -18.52
CA GLY A 29 12.87 -10.74 -17.56
C GLY A 29 12.73 -11.92 -16.61
N LYS A 30 12.20 -11.64 -15.43
CA LYS A 30 11.91 -12.60 -14.36
C LYS A 30 10.43 -12.60 -14.09
N GLU A 31 9.87 -13.76 -13.82
CA GLU A 31 8.50 -13.90 -13.31
C GLU A 31 8.57 -14.37 -11.85
N LEU A 32 7.89 -13.65 -10.96
CA LEU A 32 7.59 -14.12 -9.61
C LEU A 32 6.14 -14.55 -9.56
N HIS A 33 5.93 -15.80 -9.16
CA HIS A 33 4.61 -16.39 -8.93
C HIS A 33 4.17 -16.10 -7.50
N ASN A 34 3.84 -14.84 -7.24
CA ASN A 34 3.35 -14.36 -5.96
C ASN A 34 1.93 -14.88 -5.69
N LYS A 35 1.48 -14.71 -4.46
CA LYS A 35 0.12 -15.05 -4.05
C LYS A 35 -0.50 -13.89 -3.29
N VAL A 36 -1.80 -13.74 -3.46
CA VAL A 36 -2.63 -12.91 -2.60
C VAL A 36 -3.48 -13.86 -1.77
N ARG A 37 -3.34 -13.78 -0.44
CA ARG A 37 -4.13 -14.56 0.51
C ARG A 37 -5.13 -13.64 1.20
N LEU A 38 -6.36 -14.09 1.28
CA LEU A 38 -7.40 -13.54 2.14
C LEU A 38 -7.71 -14.56 3.22
N ASN A 39 -7.58 -14.20 4.48
CA ASN A 39 -7.95 -15.05 5.60
C ASN A 39 -9.06 -14.42 6.46
N PHE A 40 -9.70 -15.27 7.27
CA PHE A 40 -10.64 -14.85 8.30
C PHE A 40 -10.31 -15.58 9.59
N ILE A 41 -10.11 -14.82 10.67
CA ILE A 41 -9.68 -15.30 11.98
C ILE A 41 -10.75 -14.88 13.01
N PRO A 42 -11.51 -15.81 13.57
CA PRO A 42 -12.33 -15.52 14.76
C PRO A 42 -11.40 -15.26 15.95
N VAL A 43 -11.51 -14.10 16.57
CA VAL A 43 -10.71 -13.70 17.73
C VAL A 43 -11.60 -13.67 18.97
N GLU A 44 -11.27 -14.45 19.96
CA GLU A 44 -11.93 -14.40 21.27
C GLU A 44 -11.47 -13.15 22.02
N MET A 45 -12.43 -12.35 22.45
CA MET A 45 -12.18 -11.08 23.12
C MET A 45 -12.21 -11.24 24.64
N PRO A 46 -11.45 -10.43 25.40
CA PRO A 46 -11.40 -10.51 26.87
C PRO A 46 -12.65 -9.90 27.54
N SER A 47 -13.83 -10.38 27.15
CA SER A 47 -15.13 -9.88 27.63
C SER A 47 -15.39 -10.15 29.12
N ASP A 48 -14.73 -11.14 29.70
CA ASP A 48 -14.75 -11.39 31.14
C ASP A 48 -14.15 -10.22 31.95
N LYS A 49 -13.08 -9.63 31.40
CA LYS A 49 -12.40 -8.46 31.99
C LYS A 49 -13.02 -7.14 31.56
N PHE A 50 -13.61 -7.10 30.39
CA PHE A 50 -14.24 -5.92 29.77
C PHE A 50 -15.63 -6.27 29.27
N PRO A 51 -16.65 -6.20 30.16
CA PRO A 51 -18.02 -6.63 29.85
C PRO A 51 -18.69 -5.84 28.70
N GLU A 52 -18.14 -4.68 28.36
CA GLU A 52 -18.58 -3.88 27.20
C GLU A 52 -18.24 -4.49 25.87
N LEU A 53 -17.30 -5.47 25.82
CA LEU A 53 -16.89 -6.11 24.56
C LEU A 53 -17.81 -7.25 24.17
N LYS A 54 -18.11 -7.38 22.89
CA LYS A 54 -18.66 -8.62 22.34
C LYS A 54 -17.65 -9.76 22.53
N PRO A 55 -18.10 -11.00 22.80
CA PRO A 55 -17.20 -12.12 23.08
C PRO A 55 -16.24 -12.48 21.93
N THR A 56 -16.62 -12.15 20.70
CA THR A 56 -15.83 -12.48 19.51
C THR A 56 -15.72 -11.30 18.54
N MET A 57 -14.57 -11.18 17.91
CA MET A 57 -14.28 -10.28 16.80
C MET A 57 -13.89 -11.11 15.58
N GLY A 58 -14.36 -10.74 14.39
CA GLY A 58 -13.87 -11.28 13.13
C GLY A 58 -12.76 -10.40 12.59
N LEU A 59 -11.56 -10.96 12.48
CA LEU A 59 -10.38 -10.30 11.90
C LEU A 59 -10.13 -10.86 10.51
N THR A 60 -10.06 -10.00 9.50
CA THR A 60 -9.73 -10.37 8.12
C THR A 60 -8.34 -9.88 7.79
N GLY A 61 -7.51 -10.73 7.16
CA GLY A 61 -6.17 -10.39 6.70
C GLY A 61 -6.05 -10.47 5.18
N LEU A 62 -5.39 -9.48 4.60
CA LEU A 62 -4.97 -9.44 3.21
C LEU A 62 -3.44 -9.54 3.16
N HIS A 63 -2.92 -10.64 2.57
CA HIS A 63 -1.50 -10.92 2.52
C HIS A 63 -1.00 -10.88 1.07
N TYR A 64 0.17 -10.31 0.85
CA TYR A 64 0.89 -10.39 -0.41
C TYR A 64 2.19 -11.17 -0.19
N GLN A 65 2.23 -12.40 -0.69
CA GLN A 65 3.28 -13.39 -0.46
C GLN A 65 4.18 -13.50 -1.67
N ILE A 66 5.49 -13.41 -1.45
CA ILE A 66 6.55 -13.48 -2.44
C ILE A 66 7.37 -14.75 -2.17
N PRO A 67 7.47 -15.69 -3.12
CA PRO A 67 8.29 -16.88 -2.93
C PRO A 67 9.78 -16.51 -2.87
N ILE A 68 10.46 -16.99 -1.84
CA ILE A 68 11.91 -16.90 -1.68
C ILE A 68 12.56 -18.12 -2.33
N ASN A 69 11.93 -19.29 -2.16
CA ASN A 69 12.28 -20.54 -2.83
C ASN A 69 11.03 -21.45 -2.91
N ASP A 70 11.21 -22.73 -3.25
CA ASP A 70 10.10 -23.68 -3.48
C ASP A 70 9.22 -23.93 -2.25
N TRP A 71 9.71 -23.66 -1.04
CA TRP A 71 9.01 -23.95 0.21
C TRP A 71 8.93 -22.76 1.18
N LEU A 72 9.76 -21.72 1.00
CA LEU A 72 9.84 -20.55 1.86
C LEU A 72 9.25 -19.34 1.12
N TYR A 73 8.42 -18.54 1.79
CA TYR A 73 7.92 -17.28 1.31
C TYR A 73 8.02 -16.19 2.38
N GLY A 74 8.08 -14.96 1.95
CA GLY A 74 7.95 -13.78 2.79
C GLY A 74 6.93 -12.83 2.20
N GLY A 75 6.45 -11.87 2.98
CA GLY A 75 5.45 -10.94 2.49
C GLY A 75 5.15 -9.80 3.42
N ALA A 76 4.16 -9.03 3.02
CA ALA A 76 3.51 -8.03 3.84
C ALA A 76 2.03 -8.36 3.95
N ASP A 77 1.46 -8.04 5.08
CA ASP A 77 0.04 -8.26 5.33
C ASP A 77 -0.60 -7.14 6.13
N PHE A 78 -1.89 -7.04 5.97
CA PHE A 78 -2.73 -6.05 6.59
C PHE A 78 -3.97 -6.74 7.15
N HIS A 79 -4.23 -6.60 8.46
CA HIS A 79 -5.43 -7.14 9.07
C HIS A 79 -6.37 -6.02 9.50
N PHE A 80 -7.67 -6.32 9.49
CA PHE A 80 -8.71 -5.38 9.88
C PHE A 80 -9.93 -6.10 10.46
N ALA A 81 -10.55 -5.49 11.44
CA ALA A 81 -11.80 -6.00 12.03
C ALA A 81 -12.96 -5.77 11.06
N VAL A 82 -13.82 -6.80 10.92
CA VAL A 82 -15.02 -6.77 10.07
C VAL A 82 -16.30 -7.11 10.83
N THR A 83 -16.19 -7.72 12.01
CA THR A 83 -17.32 -8.01 12.92
C THR A 83 -16.89 -7.84 14.38
N GLY A 84 -17.83 -7.76 15.28
CA GLY A 84 -17.60 -7.42 16.68
C GLY A 84 -17.69 -5.90 16.89
N ASP A 85 -17.14 -5.36 17.97
CA ASP A 85 -17.24 -3.93 18.28
C ASP A 85 -15.89 -3.21 18.12
N GLN A 86 -15.03 -3.72 17.24
CA GLN A 86 -13.65 -3.26 17.06
C GLN A 86 -13.41 -2.61 15.69
N GLY A 87 -14.44 -2.02 15.11
CA GLY A 87 -14.28 -1.23 13.88
C GLY A 87 -13.21 -0.14 14.05
N GLY A 88 -12.25 -0.12 13.12
CA GLY A 88 -11.06 0.71 13.25
C GLY A 88 -9.85 0.00 13.88
N LEU A 89 -9.94 -1.29 14.17
CA LEU A 89 -8.77 -2.10 14.46
C LEU A 89 -8.12 -2.52 13.14
N PHE A 90 -6.91 -2.00 12.92
CA PHE A 90 -6.09 -2.28 11.75
C PHE A 90 -4.67 -2.64 12.17
N THR A 91 -4.04 -3.60 11.49
CA THR A 91 -2.61 -3.92 11.69
C THR A 91 -1.89 -4.01 10.36
N LEU A 92 -0.64 -3.63 10.33
CA LEU A 92 0.26 -3.78 9.18
C LEU A 92 1.53 -4.47 9.66
N GLY A 93 2.06 -5.40 8.86
CA GLY A 93 3.29 -6.08 9.23
C GLY A 93 3.96 -6.85 8.12
N ALA A 94 4.93 -7.65 8.55
CA ALA A 94 5.68 -8.57 7.71
C ALA A 94 5.33 -10.01 8.07
N GLU A 95 5.29 -10.85 7.05
CA GLU A 95 5.05 -12.29 7.15
C GLU A 95 6.26 -13.07 6.66
N LEU A 96 6.58 -14.15 7.35
CA LEU A 96 7.49 -15.19 6.88
C LEU A 96 6.80 -16.54 7.06
N GLY A 97 6.86 -17.41 6.03
CA GLY A 97 6.16 -18.67 6.09
C GLY A 97 6.76 -19.77 5.23
N ILE A 98 6.37 -20.98 5.54
CA ILE A 98 6.75 -22.20 4.82
C ILE A 98 5.51 -22.85 4.23
N ASN A 99 5.63 -23.35 3.00
CA ASN A 99 4.56 -24.05 2.31
C ASN A 99 5.15 -25.27 1.60
N LYS A 100 4.96 -26.47 2.18
CA LYS A 100 5.60 -27.71 1.72
C LYS A 100 4.56 -28.75 1.31
N GLN A 101 4.72 -29.30 0.13
CA GLN A 101 3.86 -30.39 -0.36
C GLN A 101 4.00 -31.64 0.53
N LEU A 102 2.86 -32.15 0.99
CA LEU A 102 2.77 -33.40 1.73
C LEU A 102 2.38 -34.57 0.81
N TYR A 103 1.29 -34.37 0.06
CA TYR A 103 0.78 -35.41 -0.84
C TYR A 103 -0.10 -34.77 -1.92
N LYS A 104 0.18 -35.04 -3.20
CA LYS A 104 -0.60 -34.50 -4.35
C LYS A 104 -0.89 -33.00 -4.20
N ASN A 105 -2.13 -32.63 -3.99
CA ASN A 105 -2.60 -31.26 -3.87
C ASN A 105 -2.65 -30.76 -2.41
N LEU A 106 -2.23 -31.59 -1.45
CA LEU A 106 -2.23 -31.25 -0.04
C LEU A 106 -0.85 -30.73 0.38
N TYR A 107 -0.84 -29.57 1.03
CA TYR A 107 0.36 -28.91 1.50
C TYR A 107 0.26 -28.62 3.00
N PHE A 108 1.39 -28.67 3.67
CA PHE A 108 1.60 -28.08 4.98
C PHE A 108 1.89 -26.60 4.79
N ASP A 109 1.26 -25.76 5.59
CA ASP A 109 1.47 -24.32 5.59
C ASP A 109 1.64 -23.84 7.02
N ALA A 110 2.71 -23.09 7.29
CA ALA A 110 2.91 -22.42 8.55
C ALA A 110 3.52 -21.05 8.31
N ASN A 111 3.05 -20.04 9.02
CA ASN A 111 3.56 -18.69 8.90
C ASN A 111 3.58 -17.96 10.23
N PHE A 112 4.38 -16.92 10.25
CA PHE A 112 4.52 -16.02 11.38
C PHE A 112 4.42 -14.59 10.87
N HIS A 113 3.47 -13.85 11.41
CA HIS A 113 3.33 -12.43 11.19
C HIS A 113 3.84 -11.66 12.41
N PHE A 114 4.56 -10.57 12.15
CA PHE A 114 4.89 -9.54 13.13
C PHE A 114 4.55 -8.16 12.55
N GLY A 115 3.83 -7.35 13.34
CA GLY A 115 3.44 -6.04 12.90
C GLY A 115 3.04 -5.11 14.04
N GLY A 116 2.45 -4.01 13.64
CA GLY A 116 1.93 -3.00 14.55
C GLY A 116 0.54 -2.57 14.16
N GLY A 117 -0.12 -1.88 15.07
CA GLY A 117 -1.43 -1.30 14.81
C GLY A 117 -2.39 -1.41 15.98
N GLY A 118 -3.66 -1.56 15.64
CA GLY A 118 -4.73 -1.73 16.58
C GLY A 118 -5.86 -0.73 16.41
N GLY A 119 -6.76 -0.68 17.37
CA GLY A 119 -7.90 0.22 17.40
C GLY A 119 -7.97 0.95 18.75
N TYR A 120 -8.54 0.30 19.73
CA TYR A 120 -8.69 0.90 21.07
C TYR A 120 -7.49 0.56 21.96
N ARG A 121 -6.62 1.55 22.23
CA ARG A 121 -5.41 1.42 23.06
C ARG A 121 -5.65 0.66 24.38
N LYS A 122 -6.84 0.82 25.00
CA LYS A 122 -7.24 0.13 26.24
C LYS A 122 -7.02 -1.39 26.17
N TYR A 123 -7.18 -2.01 24.99
CA TYR A 123 -7.11 -3.47 24.81
C TYR A 123 -5.80 -3.94 24.20
N ILE A 124 -5.05 -3.05 23.55
CA ILE A 124 -3.88 -3.39 22.73
C ILE A 124 -2.58 -2.70 23.16
N ASN A 125 -2.67 -1.72 24.07
CA ASN A 125 -1.60 -0.91 24.65
C ASN A 125 -0.62 -0.36 23.59
N ASP A 126 0.56 -1.00 23.38
CA ASP A 126 1.60 -0.54 22.44
C ASP A 126 1.25 -0.80 20.98
N GLY A 127 0.40 -1.80 20.71
CA GLY A 127 -0.01 -2.19 19.36
C GLY A 127 0.85 -3.26 18.69
N GLY A 128 1.91 -3.74 19.37
CA GLY A 128 2.70 -4.85 18.84
C GLY A 128 1.86 -6.11 18.66
N PHE A 129 1.77 -6.62 17.43
CA PHE A 129 0.88 -7.69 17.03
C PHE A 129 1.66 -8.86 16.43
N ILE A 130 1.42 -10.07 16.94
CA ILE A 130 1.92 -11.31 16.36
C ILE A 130 0.78 -12.26 16.03
N ASN A 131 0.94 -13.00 14.93
CA ASN A 131 0.00 -14.03 14.52
C ASN A 131 0.75 -15.22 13.89
N PRO A 132 1.27 -16.18 14.71
CA PRO A 132 1.71 -17.47 14.21
C PRO A 132 0.51 -18.34 13.80
N ASN A 133 0.65 -19.00 12.67
CA ASN A 133 -0.35 -19.88 12.08
C ASN A 133 0.28 -21.20 11.65
N ILE A 134 -0.45 -22.31 11.81
CA ILE A 134 -0.07 -23.63 11.33
C ILE A 134 -1.29 -24.37 10.80
N GLY A 135 -1.18 -25.00 9.63
CA GLY A 135 -2.33 -25.68 9.06
C GLY A 135 -2.07 -26.45 7.78
N LEU A 136 -3.14 -26.68 7.07
CA LEU A 136 -3.15 -27.44 5.82
C LEU A 136 -3.78 -26.60 4.71
N GLN A 137 -3.20 -26.72 3.52
CA GLN A 137 -3.65 -26.07 2.30
C GLN A 137 -3.94 -27.10 1.22
N TYR A 138 -5.06 -26.96 0.55
CA TYR A 138 -5.41 -27.72 -0.65
C TYR A 138 -5.32 -26.84 -1.88
N LYS A 139 -4.49 -27.21 -2.86
CA LYS A 139 -4.31 -26.48 -4.12
C LYS A 139 -5.13 -27.14 -5.22
N LYS A 140 -5.97 -26.34 -5.89
CA LYS A 140 -6.75 -26.78 -7.04
C LYS A 140 -6.63 -25.76 -8.17
N ASN A 141 -5.94 -26.16 -9.25
CA ASN A 141 -5.63 -25.27 -10.36
C ASN A 141 -4.90 -24.00 -9.88
N ASN A 142 -5.51 -22.83 -10.10
CA ASN A 142 -4.97 -21.52 -9.74
C ASN A 142 -5.42 -21.04 -8.36
N TYR A 143 -6.22 -21.82 -7.61
CA TYR A 143 -6.73 -21.43 -6.31
C TYR A 143 -6.23 -22.37 -5.23
N SER A 144 -6.07 -21.83 -4.03
CA SER A 144 -5.79 -22.65 -2.85
C SER A 144 -6.76 -22.27 -1.74
N PHE A 145 -7.12 -23.28 -0.94
CA PHE A 145 -7.97 -23.13 0.23
C PHE A 145 -7.24 -23.76 1.41
N GLY A 146 -7.34 -23.16 2.57
CA GLY A 146 -6.69 -23.72 3.73
C GLY A 146 -7.43 -23.46 5.03
N VAL A 147 -7.08 -24.30 6.00
CA VAL A 147 -7.51 -24.22 7.38
C VAL A 147 -6.26 -24.18 8.26
N GLN A 148 -6.21 -23.24 9.17
CA GLN A 148 -5.07 -23.03 10.07
C GLN A 148 -5.54 -22.92 11.51
N TYR A 149 -4.70 -23.35 12.43
CA TYR A 149 -4.74 -22.94 13.82
C TYR A 149 -3.94 -21.65 13.96
N SER A 150 -4.59 -20.60 14.42
CA SER A 150 -4.07 -19.24 14.50
C SER A 150 -3.97 -18.82 15.96
N HIS A 151 -2.84 -18.17 16.32
CA HIS A 151 -2.67 -17.52 17.61
C HIS A 151 -2.54 -16.02 17.42
N VAL A 152 -3.59 -15.27 17.75
CA VAL A 152 -3.59 -13.80 17.74
C VAL A 152 -3.12 -13.29 19.09
N ASN A 153 -2.11 -12.42 19.13
CA ASN A 153 -1.62 -11.85 20.38
C ASN A 153 -1.13 -10.40 20.17
N PHE A 154 -1.75 -9.47 20.88
CA PHE A 154 -1.21 -8.13 21.08
C PHE A 154 -0.27 -8.18 22.30
N LEU A 155 1.06 -8.02 22.04
CA LEU A 155 2.14 -8.39 22.97
C LEU A 155 2.02 -7.76 24.36
N SER A 156 1.68 -6.49 24.45
CA SER A 156 1.50 -5.75 25.70
C SER A 156 0.03 -5.51 26.03
N GLY A 157 -0.89 -6.05 25.22
CA GLY A 157 -2.33 -5.86 25.34
C GLY A 157 -3.04 -7.03 26.01
N GLU A 158 -4.35 -6.94 26.03
CA GLU A 158 -5.25 -7.92 26.66
C GLU A 158 -5.80 -8.94 25.65
N ILE A 159 -5.71 -8.66 24.34
CA ILE A 159 -6.25 -9.54 23.30
C ILE A 159 -5.24 -10.65 23.04
N LYS A 160 -5.62 -11.87 23.46
CA LYS A 160 -4.89 -13.13 23.20
C LYS A 160 -5.91 -14.20 22.88
N SER A 161 -5.85 -14.76 21.68
CA SER A 161 -6.85 -15.71 21.21
C SER A 161 -6.21 -16.83 20.40
N ASN A 162 -6.74 -18.03 20.58
CA ASN A 162 -6.43 -19.18 19.75
C ASN A 162 -7.68 -19.60 19.00
N SER A 163 -7.60 -19.76 17.70
CA SER A 163 -8.77 -20.11 16.90
C SER A 163 -8.42 -20.90 15.66
N VAL A 164 -9.44 -21.50 15.06
CA VAL A 164 -9.32 -22.05 13.72
C VAL A 164 -9.70 -20.96 12.72
N SER A 165 -8.79 -20.69 11.79
CA SER A 165 -8.94 -19.71 10.72
C SER A 165 -9.02 -20.39 9.36
N PHE A 166 -9.59 -19.67 8.39
CA PHE A 166 -9.73 -20.12 7.02
C PHE A 166 -9.07 -19.12 6.08
N PHE A 167 -8.51 -19.61 4.98
CA PHE A 167 -7.95 -18.73 3.96
C PHE A 167 -8.19 -19.21 2.55
N VAL A 168 -8.17 -18.26 1.62
CA VAL A 168 -8.16 -18.49 0.17
C VAL A 168 -6.95 -17.78 -0.40
N GLU A 169 -6.24 -18.44 -1.32
CA GLU A 169 -5.15 -17.84 -2.08
C GLU A 169 -5.45 -17.83 -3.57
N ILE A 170 -5.09 -16.74 -4.22
CA ILE A 170 -5.09 -16.58 -5.66
C ILE A 170 -3.68 -16.22 -6.15
N PRO A 171 -3.25 -16.71 -7.33
CA PRO A 171 -1.95 -16.37 -7.88
C PRO A 171 -1.91 -14.92 -8.35
N SER A 172 -0.75 -14.32 -8.20
CA SER A 172 -0.42 -13.00 -8.74
C SER A 172 0.94 -13.08 -9.41
N ILE A 173 1.02 -12.83 -10.70
CA ILE A 173 2.29 -12.88 -11.44
C ILE A 173 2.85 -11.48 -11.56
N LEU A 174 4.05 -11.28 -11.01
CA LEU A 174 4.84 -10.06 -11.19
C LEU A 174 5.94 -10.32 -12.23
N ARG A 175 5.89 -9.56 -13.33
CA ARG A 175 6.92 -9.55 -14.37
C ARG A 175 7.83 -8.35 -14.17
N PHE A 176 9.12 -8.60 -14.08
CA PHE A 176 10.10 -7.57 -13.79
C PHE A 176 11.47 -7.91 -14.38
N THR A 177 12.34 -6.93 -14.38
CA THR A 177 13.77 -7.10 -14.65
C THR A 177 14.58 -6.47 -13.50
N ASP A 178 15.89 -6.67 -13.50
CA ASP A 178 16.75 -6.12 -12.45
C ASP A 178 16.72 -4.59 -12.45
N TYR A 179 16.85 -4.01 -11.26
CA TYR A 179 16.74 -2.57 -11.07
C TYR A 179 17.86 -1.76 -11.75
N ASP A 180 19.04 -2.36 -12.03
CA ASP A 180 20.11 -1.75 -12.81
C ASP A 180 19.70 -1.48 -14.26
N LYS A 181 18.62 -2.12 -14.73
CA LYS A 181 17.98 -1.90 -16.04
C LYS A 181 16.90 -0.82 -16.02
N ALA A 182 16.67 -0.15 -14.88
CA ALA A 182 15.71 0.96 -14.81
C ALA A 182 16.10 2.12 -15.73
N HIS A 183 15.08 2.83 -16.23
CA HIS A 183 15.21 4.02 -17.09
C HIS A 183 15.86 3.79 -18.46
N GLN A 184 15.85 2.56 -18.94
CA GLN A 184 16.27 2.24 -20.30
C GLN A 184 15.08 2.32 -21.26
N GLU A 185 15.32 2.81 -22.50
CA GLU A 185 14.31 2.91 -23.54
C GLU A 185 14.54 1.84 -24.60
N PHE A 186 13.46 1.28 -25.13
CA PHE A 186 13.51 0.16 -26.07
C PHE A 186 12.50 0.33 -27.20
N VAL A 187 12.78 -0.36 -28.32
CA VAL A 187 11.88 -0.49 -29.46
C VAL A 187 11.40 -1.95 -29.57
N ALA A 188 10.11 -2.17 -29.71
CA ALA A 188 9.48 -3.50 -29.70
C ALA A 188 9.99 -4.49 -30.74
N ASN A 189 10.53 -4.00 -31.87
CA ASN A 189 11.00 -4.84 -32.97
C ASN A 189 12.13 -5.81 -32.57
N ASN A 190 12.74 -5.59 -31.44
CA ASN A 190 13.88 -6.36 -30.93
C ASN A 190 13.48 -7.37 -29.83
N ILE A 191 12.21 -7.43 -29.43
CA ILE A 191 11.76 -8.35 -28.39
C ILE A 191 11.42 -9.70 -29.03
N SER A 192 12.06 -10.79 -28.54
CA SER A 192 11.78 -12.14 -28.99
C SER A 192 10.29 -12.49 -28.81
N PRO A 193 9.63 -13.10 -29.79
CA PRO A 193 8.24 -13.57 -29.67
C PRO A 193 8.02 -14.52 -28.50
N ASP A 194 9.04 -15.28 -28.08
CA ASP A 194 8.99 -16.24 -26.98
C ASP A 194 9.20 -15.56 -25.60
N SER A 195 9.55 -14.28 -25.57
CA SER A 195 9.69 -13.53 -24.33
C SER A 195 8.33 -13.37 -23.64
N PHE A 196 8.30 -13.50 -22.30
CA PHE A 196 7.08 -13.19 -21.55
C PHE A 196 6.67 -11.70 -21.67
N TRP A 197 7.57 -10.81 -22.11
CA TRP A 197 7.27 -9.42 -22.45
C TRP A 197 6.39 -9.29 -23.71
N SER A 198 6.31 -10.32 -24.58
CA SER A 198 5.40 -10.32 -25.73
C SER A 198 3.92 -10.47 -25.35
N LYS A 199 3.60 -10.74 -24.10
CA LYS A 199 2.23 -10.79 -23.58
C LYS A 199 1.56 -9.41 -23.58
N PRO A 200 0.22 -9.34 -23.54
CA PRO A 200 -0.49 -8.08 -23.52
C PRO A 200 -0.10 -7.19 -22.34
N VAL A 201 -0.06 -5.89 -22.58
CA VAL A 201 0.05 -4.88 -21.53
C VAL A 201 -1.19 -4.88 -20.64
N VAL A 202 -1.01 -4.56 -19.38
CA VAL A 202 -2.11 -4.38 -18.41
C VAL A 202 -2.28 -2.89 -18.18
N LYS A 203 -3.49 -2.38 -18.45
CA LYS A 203 -3.86 -1.02 -18.08
C LYS A 203 -4.05 -0.95 -16.56
N ASN A 204 -3.54 0.11 -15.97
CA ASN A 204 -3.75 0.44 -14.56
C ASN A 204 -4.03 1.94 -14.41
N ALA A 205 -4.53 2.34 -13.25
CA ALA A 205 -4.61 3.73 -12.87
C ALA A 205 -4.25 3.90 -11.39
N GLN A 206 -3.67 5.04 -11.07
CA GLN A 206 -3.34 5.48 -9.73
C GLN A 206 -4.00 6.83 -9.51
N GLN A 207 -4.67 7.02 -8.38
CA GLN A 207 -5.40 8.24 -8.10
C GLN A 207 -5.13 8.72 -6.68
N ILE A 208 -4.76 9.98 -6.53
CA ILE A 208 -4.83 10.68 -5.25
C ILE A 208 -6.23 11.27 -5.15
N ARG A 209 -6.89 11.06 -4.00
CA ARG A 209 -8.28 11.40 -3.75
C ARG A 209 -8.40 12.40 -2.61
N PHE A 210 -9.39 13.29 -2.72
CA PHE A 210 -9.86 14.18 -1.67
C PHE A 210 -11.37 14.04 -1.59
N ASP A 211 -11.85 13.50 -0.48
CA ASP A 211 -13.25 13.19 -0.28
C ASP A 211 -13.83 13.93 0.93
N PHE A 212 -15.10 14.29 0.83
CA PHE A 212 -15.88 14.91 1.88
C PHE A 212 -17.04 13.98 2.22
N PHE A 213 -17.07 13.50 3.44
CA PHE A 213 -18.12 12.64 3.94
C PHE A 213 -19.07 13.48 4.78
N LYS A 214 -20.33 13.54 4.37
CA LYS A 214 -21.41 14.16 5.15
C LYS A 214 -22.16 13.07 5.89
N PRO A 215 -21.91 12.86 7.21
CA PRO A 215 -22.63 11.89 8.01
C PRO A 215 -24.13 12.21 8.03
N ILE A 216 -24.94 11.15 8.01
CA ILE A 216 -26.40 11.21 8.06
C ILE A 216 -26.94 10.17 9.06
N GLY A 217 -28.24 10.15 9.24
CA GLY A 217 -28.92 9.16 10.08
C GLY A 217 -28.51 9.25 11.54
N LYS A 218 -28.18 8.10 12.12
CA LYS A 218 -27.77 7.94 13.52
C LYS A 218 -26.26 7.85 13.72
N SER A 219 -25.48 8.32 12.74
CA SER A 219 -24.00 8.29 12.80
C SER A 219 -23.48 8.87 14.11
N LYS A 220 -22.55 8.17 14.77
CA LYS A 220 -21.98 8.53 16.07
C LYS A 220 -20.46 8.55 16.04
N LYS A 221 -19.87 9.32 16.95
CA LYS A 221 -18.46 9.24 17.31
C LYS A 221 -18.20 8.02 18.20
N ASP A 222 -16.93 7.66 18.38
CA ASP A 222 -16.50 6.55 19.26
C ASP A 222 -16.97 6.70 20.73
N ASN A 223 -17.23 7.93 21.19
CA ASN A 223 -17.76 8.24 22.51
C ASN A 223 -19.30 8.23 22.59
N GLY A 224 -19.99 7.80 21.51
CA GLY A 224 -21.45 7.74 21.42
C GLY A 224 -22.16 9.06 21.12
N SER A 225 -21.46 10.20 21.05
CA SER A 225 -22.06 11.49 20.67
C SER A 225 -22.41 11.53 19.18
N PRO A 226 -23.46 12.29 18.77
CA PRO A 226 -23.81 12.44 17.37
C PRO A 226 -22.64 12.94 16.51
N LEU A 227 -22.47 12.37 15.32
CA LEU A 227 -21.48 12.80 14.35
C LEU A 227 -22.16 13.67 13.30
N THR A 228 -21.98 14.97 13.39
CA THR A 228 -22.64 15.97 12.52
C THR A 228 -21.67 16.73 11.62
N GLU A 229 -20.38 16.69 11.95
CA GLU A 229 -19.31 17.36 11.22
C GLU A 229 -19.09 16.69 9.86
N THR A 230 -18.77 17.49 8.84
CA THR A 230 -18.27 16.93 7.57
C THR A 230 -16.83 16.48 7.75
N LEU A 231 -16.55 15.22 7.42
CA LEU A 231 -15.21 14.65 7.48
C LEU A 231 -14.53 14.91 6.15
N SER A 232 -13.31 15.47 6.19
CA SER A 232 -12.44 15.60 5.02
C SER A 232 -11.35 14.56 5.08
N VAL A 233 -11.26 13.73 4.06
CA VAL A 233 -10.28 12.64 3.98
C VAL A 233 -9.42 12.77 2.74
N ILE A 234 -8.17 12.35 2.85
CA ILE A 234 -7.22 12.19 1.75
C ILE A 234 -6.91 10.73 1.59
N GLY A 235 -6.81 10.25 0.35
CA GLY A 235 -6.54 8.86 0.09
C GLY A 235 -5.88 8.58 -1.24
N PHE A 236 -5.59 7.30 -1.40
CA PHE A 236 -4.98 6.75 -2.60
C PHE A 236 -5.82 5.59 -3.12
N GLU A 237 -6.02 5.52 -4.44
CA GLU A 237 -6.68 4.42 -5.11
C GLU A 237 -5.81 3.86 -6.23
N TYR A 238 -5.65 2.53 -6.24
CA TYR A 238 -5.05 1.78 -7.35
C TYR A 238 -6.14 1.02 -8.10
N GLN A 239 -6.15 1.12 -9.42
CA GLN A 239 -7.06 0.41 -10.31
C GLN A 239 -6.27 -0.52 -11.25
N LYS A 240 -6.69 -1.78 -11.36
CA LYS A 240 -6.18 -2.75 -12.34
C LYS A 240 -7.30 -3.10 -13.31
N TYR A 241 -7.12 -2.79 -14.57
CA TYR A 241 -8.12 -3.06 -15.60
C TYR A 241 -8.09 -4.53 -16.02
N LEU A 242 -9.25 -5.17 -16.05
CA LEU A 242 -9.46 -6.52 -16.58
C LEU A 242 -9.72 -6.49 -18.09
N ASN A 243 -10.36 -5.43 -18.54
CA ASN A 243 -10.61 -5.07 -19.94
C ASN A 243 -10.83 -3.55 -20.04
N ASN A 244 -11.23 -3.03 -21.19
CA ASN A 244 -11.40 -1.59 -21.40
C ASN A 244 -12.44 -0.95 -20.49
N ASN A 245 -13.44 -1.71 -20.04
CA ASN A 245 -14.60 -1.19 -19.32
C ASN A 245 -14.64 -1.64 -17.85
N THR A 246 -13.97 -2.73 -17.48
CA THR A 246 -14.04 -3.32 -16.13
C THR A 246 -12.70 -3.23 -15.45
N PHE A 247 -12.68 -2.81 -14.19
CA PHE A 247 -11.48 -2.76 -13.38
C PHE A 247 -11.74 -3.24 -11.94
N LEU A 248 -10.72 -3.76 -11.33
CA LEU A 248 -10.65 -3.97 -9.88
C LEU A 248 -9.95 -2.77 -9.26
N PHE A 249 -10.30 -2.42 -8.04
CA PHE A 249 -9.63 -1.36 -7.30
C PHE A 249 -9.37 -1.71 -5.85
N ALA A 250 -8.38 -1.05 -5.30
CA ALA A 250 -8.16 -0.95 -3.86
C ALA A 250 -7.94 0.52 -3.52
N HIS A 251 -8.58 1.02 -2.46
CA HIS A 251 -8.31 2.35 -1.96
C HIS A 251 -8.25 2.40 -0.43
N THR A 252 -7.58 3.41 0.08
CA THR A 252 -7.53 3.74 1.50
C THR A 252 -7.60 5.24 1.65
N ASP A 253 -8.37 5.69 2.62
CA ASP A 253 -8.53 7.09 2.97
C ASP A 253 -8.20 7.31 4.46
N ALA A 254 -7.65 8.48 4.80
CA ALA A 254 -7.40 8.91 6.18
C ALA A 254 -7.90 10.33 6.40
N ILE A 255 -8.42 10.60 7.60
CA ILE A 255 -8.97 11.92 7.93
C ILE A 255 -7.85 12.95 8.10
N TYR A 256 -8.10 14.16 7.59
CA TYR A 256 -7.23 15.31 7.82
C TYR A 256 -7.99 16.55 8.33
N LYS A 257 -9.35 16.50 8.39
CA LYS A 257 -10.17 17.58 8.95
C LYS A 257 -11.58 17.11 9.31
N GLY A 258 -12.18 17.74 10.32
CA GLY A 258 -13.57 17.53 10.75
C GLY A 258 -13.72 16.70 12.02
N LEU A 259 -12.72 15.96 12.40
CA LEU A 259 -12.57 15.28 13.69
C LEU A 259 -11.11 15.26 14.09
N ARG A 260 -10.82 15.02 15.36
CA ARG A 260 -9.47 14.67 15.79
C ARG A 260 -9.02 13.42 15.04
N ALA A 261 -7.76 13.42 14.61
CA ALA A 261 -7.16 12.37 13.80
C ALA A 261 -7.37 10.94 14.36
N GLY A 262 -7.49 9.97 13.46
CA GLY A 262 -7.62 8.56 13.82
C GLY A 262 -8.61 7.76 12.97
N PHE A 263 -9.43 8.42 12.13
CA PHE A 263 -10.25 7.69 11.15
C PHE A 263 -9.43 7.28 9.94
N MET A 264 -9.60 6.02 9.55
CA MET A 264 -9.13 5.50 8.27
C MET A 264 -10.07 4.44 7.73
N ASP A 265 -9.96 4.15 6.44
CA ASP A 265 -10.62 3.03 5.79
C ASP A 265 -9.71 2.30 4.80
N LEU A 266 -10.13 1.12 4.42
CA LEU A 266 -9.56 0.32 3.35
C LEU A 266 -10.68 -0.38 2.60
N PHE A 267 -10.72 -0.23 1.28
CA PHE A 267 -11.68 -0.88 0.40
C PHE A 267 -11.02 -1.65 -0.72
N VAL A 268 -11.63 -2.76 -1.09
CA VAL A 268 -11.40 -3.46 -2.35
C VAL A 268 -12.72 -3.58 -3.10
N GLY A 269 -12.68 -3.60 -4.42
CA GLY A 269 -13.92 -3.68 -5.17
C GLY A 269 -13.74 -3.75 -6.67
N ALA A 270 -14.85 -3.61 -7.36
CA ALA A 270 -14.89 -3.59 -8.81
C ALA A 270 -15.60 -2.33 -9.33
N GLY A 271 -15.20 -1.93 -10.51
CA GLY A 271 -15.81 -0.80 -11.22
C GLY A 271 -16.07 -1.14 -12.68
N TYR A 272 -17.03 -0.41 -13.24
CA TYR A 272 -17.43 -0.52 -14.63
C TYR A 272 -17.54 0.89 -15.26
N ILE A 273 -17.10 1.01 -16.52
CA ILE A 273 -17.14 2.24 -17.32
C ILE A 273 -18.19 2.06 -18.41
N PRO A 274 -19.46 2.47 -18.20
CA PRO A 274 -20.53 2.34 -19.18
C PRO A 274 -20.34 3.25 -20.39
N PHE A 275 -19.64 4.37 -20.21
CA PHE A 275 -19.39 5.32 -21.29
C PHE A 275 -17.92 5.76 -21.28
N GLN A 276 -17.29 5.66 -22.44
CA GLN A 276 -15.93 6.09 -22.67
C GLN A 276 -15.81 6.88 -23.97
N SER A 277 -15.19 8.06 -23.90
CA SER A 277 -14.86 8.89 -25.05
C SER A 277 -13.41 9.35 -25.00
N LYS A 278 -12.98 10.11 -26.00
CA LYS A 278 -11.65 10.74 -26.00
C LYS A 278 -11.41 11.65 -24.79
N TYR A 279 -12.46 12.32 -24.30
CA TYR A 279 -12.36 13.37 -23.27
C TYR A 279 -12.94 12.95 -21.92
N ILE A 280 -13.88 12.02 -21.90
CA ILE A 280 -14.68 11.71 -20.72
C ILE A 280 -14.84 10.19 -20.58
N ASN A 281 -14.67 9.69 -19.36
CA ASN A 281 -15.17 8.38 -18.93
C ASN A 281 -16.23 8.60 -17.85
N VAL A 282 -17.33 7.87 -17.91
CA VAL A 282 -18.31 7.77 -16.82
C VAL A 282 -18.10 6.39 -16.18
N PHE A 283 -18.04 6.32 -14.86
CA PHE A 283 -17.82 5.06 -14.15
C PHE A 283 -18.77 4.88 -12.97
N GLY A 284 -19.01 3.61 -12.62
CA GLY A 284 -19.60 3.19 -11.36
C GLY A 284 -18.69 2.21 -10.65
N LYS A 285 -18.66 2.25 -9.31
CA LYS A 285 -17.84 1.36 -8.46
C LYS A 285 -18.65 0.84 -7.29
N LEU A 286 -18.31 -0.38 -6.87
CA LEU A 286 -18.78 -0.94 -5.61
C LEU A 286 -17.59 -1.45 -4.83
N GLY A 287 -17.37 -0.88 -3.66
CA GLY A 287 -16.36 -1.29 -2.70
C GLY A 287 -16.96 -1.99 -1.50
N ILE A 288 -16.23 -2.95 -0.97
CA ILE A 288 -16.44 -3.55 0.35
C ILE A 288 -15.12 -3.45 1.11
N GLY A 289 -15.19 -3.14 2.39
CA GLY A 289 -13.99 -2.91 3.15
C GLY A 289 -14.22 -2.75 4.63
N ALA A 290 -13.25 -2.16 5.31
CA ALA A 290 -13.32 -1.86 6.72
C ALA A 290 -13.01 -0.39 6.98
N ALA A 291 -13.66 0.16 7.99
CA ALA A 291 -13.46 1.54 8.41
C ALA A 291 -13.54 1.67 9.92
N GLY A 292 -12.96 2.74 10.44
CA GLY A 292 -13.13 3.10 11.82
C GLY A 292 -12.08 4.04 12.36
N GLY A 293 -12.10 4.22 13.66
CA GLY A 293 -11.31 5.22 14.38
C GLY A 293 -12.05 6.55 14.51
N ARG A 294 -12.33 6.96 15.75
CA ARG A 294 -13.07 8.18 16.11
C ARG A 294 -14.54 8.23 15.68
N ILE A 295 -14.99 7.25 14.93
CA ILE A 295 -16.40 7.03 14.58
C ILE A 295 -16.84 5.66 15.11
N ALA A 296 -18.14 5.41 15.19
CA ALA A 296 -18.70 4.13 15.65
C ALA A 296 -19.27 3.32 14.47
N PRO A 297 -18.43 2.62 13.68
CA PRO A 297 -18.88 1.72 12.63
C PRO A 297 -19.16 0.31 13.17
N GLU A 298 -19.13 0.15 14.51
CA GLU A 298 -19.23 -1.10 15.25
C GLU A 298 -18.22 -2.15 14.80
N GLY A 299 -18.62 -3.20 14.05
CA GLY A 299 -17.70 -4.24 13.61
C GLY A 299 -16.65 -3.81 12.57
N GLY A 300 -16.89 -2.72 11.90
CA GLY A 300 -15.98 -2.14 10.93
C GLY A 300 -16.31 -2.46 9.46
N LEU A 301 -17.10 -3.49 9.17
CA LEU A 301 -17.45 -3.84 7.80
C LEU A 301 -18.29 -2.76 7.15
N THR A 302 -17.84 -2.27 6.00
CA THR A 302 -18.47 -1.16 5.28
C THR A 302 -18.65 -1.47 3.80
N ILE A 303 -19.66 -0.85 3.19
CA ILE A 303 -19.94 -0.92 1.75
C ILE A 303 -19.97 0.50 1.18
N TYR A 304 -19.41 0.67 -0.03
CA TYR A 304 -19.28 1.97 -0.67
C TYR A 304 -19.60 1.91 -2.16
N PRO A 305 -20.89 1.96 -2.56
CA PRO A 305 -21.28 2.28 -3.94
C PRO A 305 -20.95 3.73 -4.27
N SER A 306 -20.34 3.97 -5.42
CA SER A 306 -20.02 5.32 -5.93
C SER A 306 -20.05 5.38 -7.44
N ALA A 307 -20.27 6.56 -7.98
CA ALA A 307 -20.23 6.83 -9.40
C ALA A 307 -19.51 8.17 -9.67
N GLY A 308 -18.98 8.32 -10.87
CA GLY A 308 -18.23 9.53 -11.18
C GLY A 308 -17.86 9.68 -12.63
N ILE A 309 -17.08 10.72 -12.89
CA ILE A 309 -16.61 11.13 -14.21
C ILE A 309 -15.12 11.41 -14.15
N ASP A 310 -14.36 10.85 -15.12
CA ASP A 310 -12.98 11.23 -15.38
C ASP A 310 -12.94 12.18 -16.57
N LEU A 311 -12.41 13.39 -16.37
CA LEU A 311 -12.11 14.37 -17.42
C LEU A 311 -10.67 14.18 -17.86
N LYS A 312 -10.44 13.61 -19.04
CA LYS A 312 -9.11 13.31 -19.57
C LYS A 312 -8.39 14.58 -20.00
N LEU A 313 -7.30 14.93 -19.33
CA LEU A 313 -6.41 16.03 -19.70
C LEU A 313 -5.40 15.58 -20.77
N SER A 314 -5.04 14.30 -20.73
CA SER A 314 -4.18 13.62 -21.71
C SER A 314 -4.47 12.10 -21.69
N ASP A 315 -3.77 11.32 -22.50
CA ASP A 315 -3.88 9.86 -22.48
C ASP A 315 -3.45 9.24 -21.13
N LYS A 316 -2.61 9.97 -20.37
CA LYS A 316 -2.07 9.51 -19.09
C LYS A 316 -2.71 10.19 -17.87
N LEU A 317 -3.38 11.31 -18.01
CA LEU A 317 -3.82 12.12 -16.88
C LEU A 317 -5.28 12.51 -16.99
N ALA A 318 -6.04 12.38 -15.91
CA ALA A 318 -7.41 12.82 -15.79
C ALA A 318 -7.69 13.48 -14.43
N LEU A 319 -8.62 14.44 -14.44
CA LEU A 319 -9.31 14.89 -13.24
C LEU A 319 -10.53 14.01 -13.03
N SER A 320 -10.66 13.42 -11.86
CA SER A 320 -11.77 12.55 -11.47
C SER A 320 -12.67 13.27 -10.48
N GLY A 321 -13.98 13.26 -10.72
CA GLY A 321 -14.99 13.70 -9.78
C GLY A 321 -15.96 12.56 -9.50
N HIS A 322 -16.36 12.35 -8.24
CA HIS A 322 -17.24 11.26 -7.87
C HIS A 322 -18.11 11.59 -6.67
N GLY A 323 -19.19 10.84 -6.52
CA GLY A 323 -20.07 10.87 -5.37
C GLY A 323 -20.55 9.47 -5.03
N GLY A 324 -20.91 9.24 -3.79
CA GLY A 324 -21.30 7.91 -3.34
C GLY A 324 -22.07 7.91 -2.02
N TYR A 325 -22.35 6.70 -1.59
CA TYR A 325 -23.02 6.42 -0.33
C TYR A 325 -22.18 5.42 0.47
N TYR A 326 -21.81 5.81 1.67
CA TYR A 326 -20.96 5.04 2.56
C TYR A 326 -21.81 4.48 3.69
N LYS A 327 -21.74 3.17 3.94
CA LYS A 327 -22.58 2.50 4.92
C LYS A 327 -21.82 1.44 5.71
N ALA A 328 -21.81 1.56 7.05
CA ALA A 328 -21.47 0.45 7.94
C ALA A 328 -22.56 -0.62 7.91
N ILE A 329 -22.17 -1.89 7.78
CA ILE A 329 -23.14 -2.99 7.62
C ILE A 329 -23.82 -3.33 8.94
N ASP A 330 -23.05 -3.35 10.02
CA ASP A 330 -23.51 -3.71 11.39
C ASP A 330 -23.47 -2.51 12.36
N GLY A 331 -23.43 -1.28 11.83
CA GLY A 331 -23.32 -0.07 12.64
C GLY A 331 -24.19 1.09 12.14
N ASP A 332 -24.20 2.16 12.93
CA ASP A 332 -25.00 3.36 12.68
C ASP A 332 -24.32 4.35 11.69
N PHE A 333 -23.06 4.11 11.31
CA PHE A 333 -22.34 5.07 10.43
C PHE A 333 -22.82 5.00 8.99
N GLU A 334 -23.36 6.13 8.54
CA GLU A 334 -23.79 6.36 7.16
C GLU A 334 -23.36 7.76 6.70
N ALA A 335 -22.94 7.91 5.44
CA ALA A 335 -22.58 9.20 4.89
C ALA A 335 -22.85 9.29 3.40
N TYR A 336 -23.30 10.47 2.92
CA TYR A 336 -23.12 10.84 1.52
C TYR A 336 -21.71 11.36 1.32
N THR A 337 -21.10 10.99 0.18
CA THR A 337 -19.75 11.41 -0.15
C THR A 337 -19.72 12.17 -1.45
N VAL A 338 -18.83 13.15 -1.53
CA VAL A 338 -18.42 13.80 -2.77
C VAL A 338 -16.91 13.96 -2.74
N GLY A 339 -16.26 13.70 -3.87
CA GLY A 339 -14.83 13.78 -3.94
C GLY A 339 -14.31 14.14 -5.32
N PHE A 340 -13.04 14.50 -5.34
CA PHE A 340 -12.28 14.73 -6.56
C PHE A 340 -10.87 14.16 -6.42
N GLY A 341 -10.19 13.99 -7.55
CA GLY A 341 -8.82 13.46 -7.52
C GLY A 341 -8.09 13.64 -8.83
N LEU A 342 -6.79 13.43 -8.76
CA LEU A 342 -5.92 13.36 -9.92
C LEU A 342 -5.60 11.89 -10.19
N LYS A 343 -5.96 11.44 -11.40
CA LYS A 343 -5.81 10.06 -11.86
C LYS A 343 -4.75 9.96 -12.94
N TYR A 344 -3.78 9.08 -12.74
CA TYR A 344 -2.74 8.75 -13.72
C TYR A 344 -2.98 7.35 -14.28
N PHE A 345 -3.00 7.22 -15.61
CA PHE A 345 -3.14 5.95 -16.33
C PHE A 345 -1.78 5.43 -16.81
N GLY A 346 -1.52 4.15 -16.60
CA GLY A 346 -0.32 3.45 -17.06
C GLY A 346 -0.65 2.19 -17.85
N LEU A 347 0.31 1.74 -18.66
CA LEU A 347 0.29 0.46 -19.36
C LEU A 347 1.58 -0.27 -19.05
N ASN A 348 1.50 -1.38 -18.35
CA ASN A 348 2.67 -2.08 -17.84
C ASN A 348 2.64 -3.58 -18.18
N GLY A 349 3.81 -4.19 -18.17
CA GLY A 349 3.99 -5.64 -18.09
C GLY A 349 4.12 -6.39 -19.40
N GLY A 350 3.79 -5.82 -20.56
CA GLY A 350 3.89 -6.48 -21.85
C GLY A 350 4.08 -5.51 -23.01
N THR A 351 4.28 -6.03 -24.23
CA THR A 351 4.56 -5.25 -25.44
C THR A 351 3.43 -5.22 -26.45
N SER A 352 2.40 -6.06 -26.27
CA SER A 352 1.22 -6.11 -27.14
C SER A 352 -0.03 -5.82 -26.36
N SER A 353 -1.07 -5.41 -27.06
CA SER A 353 -2.44 -5.41 -26.57
C SER A 353 -3.34 -5.98 -27.65
N GLU A 354 -4.53 -6.42 -27.29
CA GLU A 354 -5.51 -6.92 -28.27
C GLU A 354 -5.87 -5.87 -29.33
N GLU A 355 -5.79 -4.57 -28.96
CA GLU A 355 -6.22 -3.48 -29.81
C GLU A 355 -5.07 -2.74 -30.54
N LYS A 356 -3.87 -2.73 -29.98
CA LYS A 356 -2.75 -1.94 -30.48
C LYS A 356 -1.41 -2.57 -30.16
N LYS A 357 -0.52 -2.63 -31.16
CA LYS A 357 0.91 -2.90 -30.93
C LYS A 357 1.59 -1.61 -30.50
N HIS A 358 2.27 -1.66 -29.38
CA HIS A 358 3.13 -0.59 -28.91
C HIS A 358 4.53 -0.79 -29.48
N THR A 359 5.23 0.29 -29.78
CA THR A 359 6.57 0.24 -30.39
C THR A 359 7.66 0.74 -29.46
N ASN A 360 7.32 1.68 -28.57
CA ASN A 360 8.28 2.32 -27.68
C ASN A 360 8.00 1.96 -26.23
N PHE A 361 9.02 1.52 -25.52
CA PHE A 361 8.96 1.09 -24.14
C PHE A 361 10.07 1.72 -23.33
N TYR A 362 9.89 1.75 -22.02
CA TYR A 362 10.92 2.07 -21.06
C TYR A 362 10.77 1.18 -19.83
N THR A 363 11.87 0.98 -19.13
CA THR A 363 11.85 0.27 -17.83
C THR A 363 11.66 1.28 -16.71
N GLN A 364 10.67 0.97 -15.87
CA GLN A 364 10.24 1.79 -14.74
C GLN A 364 10.79 1.21 -13.45
N GLY A 365 11.65 1.95 -12.75
CA GLY A 365 12.16 1.55 -11.45
C GLY A 365 11.07 1.62 -10.37
N ILE A 366 10.99 0.56 -9.57
CA ILE A 366 10.09 0.45 -8.41
C ILE A 366 10.91 -0.10 -7.25
N ARG A 367 10.70 0.45 -6.04
CA ARG A 367 11.28 -0.06 -4.81
C ARG A 367 10.21 -0.20 -3.77
N ILE A 368 10.17 -1.36 -3.12
CA ILE A 368 9.26 -1.66 -2.03
C ILE A 368 10.10 -1.83 -0.77
N GLU A 369 9.79 -1.06 0.23
CA GLU A 369 10.59 -0.94 1.45
C GLU A 369 9.77 -1.37 2.66
N ILE A 370 10.35 -2.19 3.52
CA ILE A 370 9.86 -2.44 4.87
C ILE A 370 10.84 -1.82 5.85
N GLN A 371 10.33 -1.01 6.79
CA GLN A 371 11.15 -0.19 7.65
C GLN A 371 10.69 -0.28 9.10
N ASN A 372 11.66 -0.28 10.02
CA ASN A 372 11.43 0.17 11.38
C ASN A 372 11.60 1.68 11.42
N GLN A 373 10.63 2.38 11.98
CA GLN A 373 10.61 3.83 12.10
C GLN A 373 10.54 4.19 13.58
N SER A 374 11.59 4.85 14.06
CA SER A 374 11.72 5.31 15.45
C SER A 374 11.50 6.82 15.50
N TYR A 375 10.52 7.27 16.27
CA TYR A 375 10.20 8.67 16.50
C TYR A 375 10.46 9.01 17.96
N PHE A 376 11.20 10.08 18.23
CA PHE A 376 11.66 10.45 19.56
C PHE A 376 10.88 11.64 20.11
N ASP A 377 10.51 11.59 21.39
CA ASP A 377 9.81 12.65 22.10
C ASP A 377 8.51 13.10 21.42
N VAL A 378 7.71 12.14 20.96
CA VAL A 378 6.43 12.41 20.29
C VAL A 378 5.42 12.94 21.31
N ALA A 379 4.86 14.12 21.03
CA ALA A 379 3.85 14.74 21.88
C ALA A 379 2.54 13.93 21.86
N LYS A 380 2.03 13.67 23.07
CA LYS A 380 0.74 12.99 23.29
C LYS A 380 -0.17 13.83 24.19
N PHE A 381 -1.47 13.69 23.98
CA PHE A 381 -2.52 14.31 24.75
C PHE A 381 -3.64 13.33 25.02
N ASP A 382 -3.83 12.98 26.29
CA ASP A 382 -4.91 12.13 26.78
C ASP A 382 -5.84 12.93 27.72
N PRO A 383 -7.01 13.42 27.24
CA PRO A 383 -7.96 14.13 28.09
C PRO A 383 -8.45 13.25 29.27
N PRO A 384 -8.70 13.84 30.48
CA PRO A 384 -8.64 15.26 30.82
C PRO A 384 -7.24 15.75 31.25
N THR A 385 -6.21 14.98 31.09
CA THR A 385 -4.91 15.21 31.69
C THR A 385 -3.83 15.71 30.73
N THR A 386 -2.66 15.84 31.26
CA THR A 386 -1.43 16.43 30.79
C THR A 386 -0.97 15.97 29.43
N ARG A 387 -0.35 16.93 28.71
CA ARG A 387 0.56 16.62 27.60
C ARG A 387 1.84 15.99 28.13
N TYR A 388 2.30 14.96 27.49
CA TYR A 388 3.56 14.28 27.76
C TYR A 388 4.21 13.84 26.44
N THR A 389 5.45 13.39 26.48
CA THR A 389 6.15 12.84 25.31
C THR A 389 6.49 11.38 25.53
N THR A 390 6.58 10.63 24.44
CA THR A 390 7.02 9.23 24.42
C THR A 390 7.71 8.93 23.10
N ASP A 391 8.62 7.97 23.12
CA ASP A 391 9.19 7.43 21.90
C ASP A 391 8.21 6.45 21.28
N LEU A 392 8.09 6.46 19.95
CA LEU A 392 7.25 5.55 19.20
C LEU A 392 8.09 4.69 18.26
N GLN A 393 7.71 3.42 18.16
CA GLN A 393 8.23 2.51 17.14
C GLN A 393 7.11 2.11 16.20
N LEU A 394 7.32 2.30 14.90
CA LEU A 394 6.37 1.89 13.88
C LEU A 394 7.02 0.89 12.92
N ILE A 395 6.21 -0.03 12.43
CA ILE A 395 6.51 -0.77 11.21
C ILE A 395 5.94 0.00 10.03
N GLY A 396 6.78 0.29 9.03
CA GLY A 396 6.40 1.03 7.82
C GLY A 396 6.55 0.18 6.57
N LEU A 397 5.58 0.29 5.68
CA LEU A 397 5.63 -0.22 4.31
C LEU A 397 5.61 0.97 3.35
N LYS A 398 6.61 1.07 2.46
CA LYS A 398 6.77 2.18 1.54
C LYS A 398 6.99 1.67 0.13
N ALA A 399 6.38 2.32 -0.84
CA ALA A 399 6.60 2.08 -2.25
C ALA A 399 7.12 3.35 -2.92
N ASN A 400 8.23 3.22 -3.65
CA ASN A 400 8.83 4.29 -4.45
C ASN A 400 8.69 3.95 -5.93
N TYR A 401 8.28 4.92 -6.72
CA TYR A 401 8.12 4.84 -8.15
C TYR A 401 9.00 5.89 -8.81
N ASP A 402 10.05 5.45 -9.50
CA ASP A 402 11.03 6.35 -10.10
C ASP A 402 10.45 7.07 -11.32
N LEU A 403 10.41 8.39 -11.31
CA LEU A 403 10.03 9.20 -12.47
C LEU A 403 11.17 9.25 -13.50
N ASN A 404 12.39 9.25 -13.02
CA ASN A 404 13.62 9.15 -13.79
C ASN A 404 14.78 8.74 -12.86
N LYS A 405 16.01 8.72 -13.37
CA LYS A 405 17.20 8.34 -12.58
C LYS A 405 17.48 9.22 -11.35
N TRP A 406 16.84 10.39 -11.25
CA TRP A 406 17.06 11.36 -10.17
C TRP A 406 15.85 11.55 -9.27
N LEU A 407 14.64 11.46 -9.81
CA LEU A 407 13.39 11.81 -9.14
C LEU A 407 12.53 10.58 -8.95
N TYR A 408 11.88 10.50 -7.80
CA TYR A 408 10.85 9.49 -7.52
C TYR A 408 9.67 10.10 -6.76
N ILE A 409 8.52 9.42 -6.86
CA ILE A 409 7.38 9.63 -5.98
C ILE A 409 7.28 8.44 -5.02
N ALA A 410 6.70 8.67 -3.85
CA ALA A 410 6.60 7.67 -2.80
C ALA A 410 5.24 7.70 -2.11
N GLY A 411 4.78 6.54 -1.67
CA GLY A 411 3.66 6.36 -0.77
C GLY A 411 4.06 5.44 0.38
N GLU A 412 3.61 5.74 1.59
CA GLU A 412 3.98 5.01 2.80
C GLU A 412 2.80 4.87 3.75
N ALA A 413 2.72 3.73 4.41
CA ALA A 413 1.88 3.51 5.58
C ALA A 413 2.74 3.04 6.74
N GLY A 414 2.49 3.56 7.95
CA GLY A 414 3.20 3.18 9.17
C GLY A 414 2.24 2.95 10.32
N PHE A 415 2.48 1.89 11.12
CA PHE A 415 1.64 1.48 12.24
C PHE A 415 2.48 1.24 13.48
N ALA A 416 2.05 1.82 14.62
CA ALA A 416 2.77 1.69 15.88
C ALA A 416 2.70 0.27 16.45
N TYR A 417 3.85 -0.20 16.94
CA TYR A 417 3.97 -1.47 17.64
C TYR A 417 4.58 -1.33 19.04
N ASP A 418 5.09 -0.14 19.40
CA ASP A 418 5.65 0.16 20.71
C ASP A 418 5.51 1.65 21.05
N GLY A 419 5.58 2.00 22.35
CA GLY A 419 5.50 3.37 22.87
C GLY A 419 4.13 3.76 23.42
N GLY A 420 3.31 2.82 23.87
CA GLY A 420 1.96 3.06 24.41
C GLY A 420 1.03 3.70 23.39
N SER A 421 1.22 3.36 22.10
CA SER A 421 0.56 4.04 20.99
C SER A 421 -0.16 3.09 20.03
N GLY A 422 -0.59 1.95 20.52
CA GLY A 422 -1.44 1.05 19.78
C GLY A 422 -2.70 1.75 19.25
N GLY A 423 -2.93 1.63 17.95
CA GLY A 423 -3.94 2.38 17.22
C GLY A 423 -3.44 3.71 16.63
N TYR A 424 -2.15 4.04 16.76
CA TYR A 424 -1.55 5.09 15.96
C TYR A 424 -1.12 4.56 14.59
N ALA A 425 -1.52 5.26 13.54
CA ALA A 425 -1.09 5.00 12.17
C ALA A 425 -0.92 6.30 11.41
N HIS A 426 -0.13 6.25 10.32
CA HIS A 426 -0.05 7.31 9.34
C HIS A 426 -0.03 6.76 7.91
N GLY A 427 -0.54 7.57 6.97
CA GLY A 427 -0.38 7.42 5.53
C GLY A 427 0.24 8.68 4.96
N LEU A 428 1.38 8.56 4.27
CA LEU A 428 2.12 9.68 3.69
C LEU A 428 2.33 9.47 2.20
N VAL A 429 2.29 10.56 1.44
CA VAL A 429 2.65 10.60 0.03
C VAL A 429 3.65 11.72 -0.21
N GLY A 430 4.51 11.57 -1.21
CA GLY A 430 5.49 12.60 -1.51
C GLY A 430 6.48 12.17 -2.58
N GLY A 431 7.71 12.63 -2.47
CA GLY A 431 8.75 12.27 -3.40
C GLY A 431 10.12 12.74 -2.97
N GLY A 432 11.11 12.36 -3.73
CA GLY A 432 12.48 12.69 -3.39
C GLY A 432 13.41 12.75 -4.58
N ILE A 433 14.62 13.16 -4.27
CA ILE A 433 15.72 13.33 -5.21
C ILE A 433 16.87 12.43 -4.77
N TYR A 434 17.44 11.69 -5.72
CA TYR A 434 18.63 10.86 -5.52
C TYR A 434 19.91 11.61 -5.83
N SER A 435 20.97 11.31 -5.07
CA SER A 435 22.33 11.64 -5.45
C SER A 435 22.83 10.74 -6.59
N PRO A 436 23.94 11.08 -7.25
CA PRO A 436 24.75 10.11 -7.96
C PRO A 436 25.14 8.95 -7.02
N ARG A 437 25.40 7.77 -7.59
CA ARG A 437 25.96 6.64 -6.85
C ARG A 437 27.44 6.86 -6.56
N PHE A 438 27.88 6.43 -5.37
CA PHE A 438 29.27 6.52 -4.91
C PHE A 438 29.68 5.22 -4.19
N LEU A 439 30.88 5.13 -3.65
CA LEU A 439 31.43 3.91 -3.02
C LEU A 439 31.22 2.64 -3.88
N ASN A 440 31.94 2.61 -5.01
CA ASN A 440 31.87 1.52 -5.99
C ASN A 440 30.44 1.28 -6.54
N ASN A 441 29.69 2.35 -6.73
CA ASN A 441 28.30 2.34 -7.21
C ASN A 441 27.29 1.61 -6.27
N LYS A 442 27.65 1.34 -5.02
CA LYS A 442 26.80 0.64 -4.07
C LYS A 442 25.99 1.55 -3.16
N VAL A 443 26.40 2.80 -2.99
CA VAL A 443 25.72 3.75 -2.10
C VAL A 443 25.06 4.85 -2.89
N ARG A 444 23.86 5.23 -2.49
CA ARG A 444 23.10 6.33 -3.06
C ARG A 444 22.43 7.14 -1.95
N GLY A 445 22.66 8.44 -1.93
CA GLY A 445 21.97 9.35 -1.05
C GLY A 445 20.60 9.75 -1.59
N PHE A 446 19.71 10.19 -0.71
CA PHE A 446 18.44 10.79 -1.11
C PHE A 446 17.99 11.88 -0.12
N ILE A 447 17.22 12.82 -0.64
CA ILE A 447 16.44 13.79 0.13
C ILE A 447 14.99 13.58 -0.27
N GLU A 448 14.09 13.50 0.71
CA GLU A 448 12.69 13.17 0.53
C GLU A 448 11.80 14.11 1.32
N PHE A 449 10.66 14.45 0.77
CA PHE A 449 9.59 15.19 1.43
C PHE A 449 8.29 14.43 1.30
N MET A 450 7.70 14.06 2.43
CA MET A 450 6.43 13.35 2.51
C MET A 450 5.42 14.18 3.31
N ALA A 451 4.16 14.12 2.92
CA ALA A 451 3.04 14.73 3.65
C ALA A 451 1.81 13.82 3.57
N GLY A 452 0.93 13.92 4.55
CA GLY A 452 -0.28 13.12 4.59
C GLY A 452 -1.03 13.25 5.89
N ALA A 453 -1.66 12.15 6.31
CA ALA A 453 -2.45 12.13 7.52
C ALA A 453 -1.96 11.05 8.48
N GLY A 454 -2.03 11.34 9.79
CA GLY A 454 -1.70 10.38 10.83
C GLY A 454 -2.38 10.73 12.14
N GLY A 455 -2.75 9.70 12.91
CA GLY A 455 -3.43 9.90 14.17
C GLY A 455 -3.77 8.62 14.90
N GLY A 456 -4.35 8.78 16.07
CA GLY A 456 -4.71 7.69 16.98
C GLY A 456 -3.91 7.70 18.29
N ALA A 457 -4.31 6.87 19.23
CA ALA A 457 -3.63 6.59 20.50
C ALA A 457 -3.15 7.80 21.30
N GLY A 458 -3.82 8.94 21.19
CA GLY A 458 -3.43 10.15 21.92
C GLY A 458 -2.27 10.95 21.32
N VAL A 459 -1.67 10.53 20.21
CA VAL A 459 -0.65 11.33 19.53
C VAL A 459 -1.26 12.67 19.09
N ASP A 460 -0.58 13.77 19.44
CA ASP A 460 -1.15 15.13 19.34
C ASP A 460 -0.91 15.73 17.94
N THR A 461 -1.56 15.13 16.95
CA THR A 461 -1.54 15.59 15.55
C THR A 461 -2.71 16.51 15.20
N ASP A 462 -3.56 16.86 16.20
CA ASP A 462 -4.80 17.60 16.03
C ASP A 462 -5.74 16.91 15.03
N GLU A 463 -6.07 17.54 13.92
CA GLU A 463 -6.92 16.95 12.85
C GLU A 463 -6.16 15.92 11.97
N GLY A 464 -4.82 15.80 12.11
CA GLY A 464 -4.04 14.70 11.55
C GLY A 464 -3.03 15.03 10.48
N ILE A 465 -2.89 16.28 10.04
CA ILE A 465 -1.91 16.60 8.99
C ILE A 465 -0.48 16.42 9.52
N ILE A 466 0.31 15.66 8.75
CA ILE A 466 1.71 15.34 9.03
C ILE A 466 2.58 15.73 7.85
N VAL A 467 3.78 16.22 8.15
CA VAL A 467 4.85 16.53 7.19
C VAL A 467 6.16 15.90 7.68
N ARG A 468 6.90 15.27 6.76
CA ARG A 468 8.16 14.59 7.08
C ARG A 468 9.23 14.85 6.03
N PRO A 469 10.08 15.85 6.17
CA PRO A 469 11.35 15.97 5.46
C PRO A 469 12.34 14.92 6.00
N THR A 470 13.05 14.24 5.09
CA THR A 470 13.97 13.14 5.41
C THR A 470 15.19 13.20 4.50
N LEU A 471 16.35 12.84 5.03
CA LEU A 471 17.52 12.54 4.24
C LEU A 471 18.03 11.14 4.59
N GLY A 472 18.64 10.45 3.63
CA GLY A 472 19.06 9.08 3.89
C GLY A 472 20.02 8.52 2.84
N LEU A 473 20.38 7.26 3.09
CA LEU A 473 21.28 6.48 2.28
C LEU A 473 20.65 5.12 1.95
N ASN A 474 20.85 4.67 0.72
CA ASN A 474 20.60 3.31 0.29
C ASN A 474 21.94 2.63 0.04
N TYR A 475 22.14 1.43 0.61
CA TYR A 475 23.29 0.58 0.35
C TYR A 475 22.85 -0.70 -0.36
N ASP A 476 23.25 -0.89 -1.60
CA ASP A 476 22.89 -2.05 -2.41
C ASP A 476 23.69 -3.28 -1.98
N ILE A 477 23.02 -4.26 -1.37
CA ILE A 477 23.59 -5.58 -1.03
C ILE A 477 23.71 -6.40 -2.30
N THR A 478 22.62 -6.42 -3.08
CA THR A 478 22.51 -7.07 -4.40
C THR A 478 21.84 -6.10 -5.39
N ASN A 479 21.70 -6.51 -6.65
CA ASN A 479 20.94 -5.71 -7.63
C ASN A 479 19.44 -5.55 -7.30
N SER A 480 18.92 -6.40 -6.43
CA SER A 480 17.49 -6.44 -6.08
C SER A 480 17.19 -6.14 -4.61
N VAL A 481 18.22 -6.02 -3.75
CA VAL A 481 18.03 -5.80 -2.31
C VAL A 481 19.00 -4.73 -1.81
N SER A 482 18.48 -3.74 -1.10
CA SER A 482 19.27 -2.68 -0.44
C SER A 482 18.90 -2.56 1.03
N ILE A 483 19.85 -2.10 1.85
CA ILE A 483 19.58 -1.57 3.18
C ILE A 483 19.33 -0.07 3.05
N ILE A 484 18.34 0.44 3.78
CA ILE A 484 18.02 1.86 3.85
C ILE A 484 18.25 2.33 5.28
N ALA A 485 18.90 3.48 5.42
CA ALA A 485 18.98 4.22 6.66
C ALA A 485 18.67 5.69 6.39
N SER A 486 17.77 6.27 7.16
CA SER A 486 17.37 7.68 6.99
C SER A 486 17.03 8.34 8.32
N GLY A 487 17.09 9.66 8.34
CA GLY A 487 16.68 10.45 9.48
C GLY A 487 16.05 11.75 9.02
N GLY A 488 15.20 12.31 9.86
CA GLY A 488 14.48 13.52 9.50
C GLY A 488 13.68 14.10 10.65
N ARG A 489 12.72 14.92 10.28
CA ARG A 489 11.78 15.55 11.19
C ARG A 489 10.38 15.08 10.91
N TYR A 490 9.63 14.75 11.94
CA TYR A 490 8.23 14.38 11.89
C TYR A 490 7.41 15.47 12.55
N TYR A 491 6.59 16.16 11.78
CA TYR A 491 5.99 17.42 12.22
C TYR A 491 4.50 17.48 11.87
N SER A 492 3.66 17.87 12.85
CA SER A 492 2.26 18.22 12.65
C SER A 492 2.07 19.73 12.65
N PRO A 493 1.69 20.36 11.53
CA PRO A 493 1.55 21.82 11.45
C PRO A 493 0.49 22.40 12.38
N PHE A 494 -0.52 21.62 12.73
CA PHE A 494 -1.66 22.06 13.55
C PHE A 494 -1.67 21.43 14.95
N GLY A 495 -0.90 20.35 15.15
CA GLY A 495 -0.74 19.68 16.45
C GLY A 495 0.54 20.07 17.15
N ASN A 496 0.91 19.30 18.18
CA ASN A 496 2.13 19.52 18.95
C ASN A 496 3.25 18.52 18.64
N VAL A 497 3.04 17.61 17.69
CA VAL A 497 4.08 16.68 17.25
C VAL A 497 5.17 17.45 16.52
N ASN A 498 6.40 17.34 17.03
CA ASN A 498 7.60 17.92 16.42
C ASN A 498 8.83 17.09 16.82
N SER A 499 8.99 15.93 16.23
CA SER A 499 9.86 14.85 16.66
C SER A 499 10.97 14.59 15.65
N ASN A 500 12.15 14.21 16.13
CA ASN A 500 13.16 13.62 15.27
C ASN A 500 12.77 12.18 14.95
N ASN A 501 13.17 11.68 13.77
CA ASN A 501 12.97 10.29 13.43
C ASN A 501 14.20 9.66 12.78
N ILE A 502 14.35 8.34 12.99
CA ILE A 502 15.32 7.48 12.32
C ILE A 502 14.55 6.30 11.76
N ASN A 503 14.83 5.97 10.50
CA ASN A 503 14.23 4.82 9.83
C ASN A 503 15.34 3.89 9.33
N ILE A 504 15.19 2.59 9.57
CA ILE A 504 16.09 1.55 9.07
C ILE A 504 15.25 0.45 8.46
N GLY A 505 15.63 -0.03 7.28
CA GLY A 505 14.85 -1.05 6.60
C GLY A 505 15.55 -1.76 5.46
N LEU A 506 14.78 -2.63 4.83
CA LEU A 506 15.15 -3.35 3.61
C LEU A 506 14.31 -2.83 2.44
N SER A 507 14.94 -2.71 1.29
CA SER A 507 14.31 -2.36 0.03
C SER A 507 14.45 -3.48 -0.98
N PHE A 508 13.35 -3.86 -1.61
CA PHE A 508 13.31 -4.72 -2.79
C PHE A 508 13.21 -3.84 -4.03
N ASN A 509 14.23 -3.92 -4.88
CA ASN A 509 14.41 -3.06 -6.05
C ASN A 509 14.17 -3.87 -7.32
N LEU A 510 13.31 -3.39 -8.18
CA LEU A 510 12.96 -4.04 -9.44
C LEU A 510 12.60 -3.00 -10.51
N SER A 511 12.57 -3.44 -11.76
CA SER A 511 12.06 -2.63 -12.87
C SER A 511 10.96 -3.34 -13.60
N THR A 512 9.93 -2.61 -13.97
CA THR A 512 8.82 -3.12 -14.78
C THR A 512 8.86 -2.50 -16.18
N LEU A 513 8.35 -3.22 -17.16
CA LEU A 513 8.22 -2.68 -18.51
C LEU A 513 6.97 -1.81 -18.58
N SER A 514 7.13 -0.60 -19.10
CA SER A 514 6.07 0.39 -19.29
C SER A 514 6.08 0.91 -20.72
N VAL A 515 4.89 1.23 -21.23
CA VAL A 515 4.74 1.82 -22.56
C VAL A 515 5.12 3.29 -22.52
N LYS A 516 5.96 3.70 -23.45
CA LYS A 516 6.27 5.11 -23.73
C LYS A 516 5.33 5.60 -24.83
N ASN A 517 4.41 6.48 -24.49
CA ASN A 517 3.50 7.11 -25.45
C ASN A 517 4.14 8.38 -26.00
#